data_e04c8341213f89384317ff4cbb939f97
#
_entry.id   e04c8341213f89384317ff4cbb939f97
#
_cell.length_a   1.000
_cell.length_b   1.000
_cell.length_c   1.000
_cell.angle_alpha   90.00
_cell.angle_beta   90.00
_cell.angle_gamma   90.00
#
_symmetry.space_group_name_H-M   'P 1'
#
loop_
_entity.id
_entity.type
_entity.pdbx_description
1 polymer ?
#
loop_
_entity_poly.entity_id
_entity_poly.type
_entity_poly.pdbx_seq_one_letter_code
_entity_poly.pdbx_strand_id
1 'polypeptide(L)'
;MIVTDRFVFIHLHKSGGSFVNECLLRFVPGARSIGYHLPRLLTPAKAAHLPVLGFVRNPWSYYVSWYNFQSQRPAPNAMFNILSDNGALGFDATVRNMLELGSGSPRLTALMTALPAHYGKSGLNLPAFALAPIRDSGVGFYSFLYEYLYGDLSTVTVERAEDLRVRLIEYLESVGHRVTHAMNDFVMDTAALNTSEHGPYMDYYSNELRGLVAEKDAAIIARHGYQFGADLVQRSRRSG
;
A
#
# COMPACT_ATOMS: atom_id res chain seq x y z
N MET A 1 7.29 7.68 4.80
CA MET A 1 7.66 8.83 3.95
C MET A 1 9.18 8.99 3.95
N ILE A 2 9.78 9.03 2.78
CA ILE A 2 11.18 9.42 2.59
C ILE A 2 11.18 10.79 1.90
N VAL A 3 11.97 11.70 2.42
CA VAL A 3 12.19 13.02 1.80
C VAL A 3 13.61 13.06 1.24
N THR A 4 13.73 13.49 -0.01
CA THR A 4 15.00 13.75 -0.69
C THR A 4 15.10 15.23 -1.07
N ASP A 5 16.18 15.64 -1.70
CA ASP A 5 16.30 17.01 -2.21
C ASP A 5 15.51 17.25 -3.51
N ARG A 6 14.96 16.21 -4.14
CA ARG A 6 14.30 16.27 -5.45
C ARG A 6 12.86 15.80 -5.48
N PHE A 7 12.48 14.92 -4.55
CA PHE A 7 11.13 14.36 -4.48
C PHE A 7 10.82 13.82 -3.08
N VAL A 8 9.56 13.52 -2.86
CA VAL A 8 9.06 12.82 -1.66
C VAL A 8 8.53 11.46 -2.06
N PHE A 9 8.91 10.40 -1.35
CA PHE A 9 8.33 9.07 -1.51
C PHE A 9 7.33 8.81 -0.40
N ILE A 10 6.09 8.47 -0.77
CA ILE A 10 5.02 8.07 0.16
C ILE A 10 4.78 6.58 0.06
N HIS A 11 4.94 5.91 1.20
CA HIS A 11 4.84 4.46 1.29
C HIS A 11 3.40 4.03 1.57
N LEU A 12 2.66 3.58 0.55
CA LEU A 12 1.37 2.89 0.70
C LEU A 12 1.60 1.44 1.18
N HIS A 13 0.76 0.97 2.08
CA HIS A 13 0.87 -0.37 2.66
C HIS A 13 0.85 -1.48 1.60
N LYS A 14 1.70 -2.49 1.78
CA LYS A 14 1.76 -3.71 0.94
C LYS A 14 2.02 -3.48 -0.57
N SER A 15 2.52 -2.30 -0.93
CA SER A 15 2.85 -1.92 -2.32
C SER A 15 4.36 -1.80 -2.58
N GLY A 16 5.18 -2.64 -1.91
CA GLY A 16 6.63 -2.70 -2.15
C GLY A 16 7.47 -1.61 -1.47
N GLY A 17 6.85 -0.75 -0.67
CA GLY A 17 7.52 0.43 -0.13
C GLY A 17 8.69 0.17 0.81
N SER A 18 8.79 -0.99 1.47
CA SER A 18 9.98 -1.34 2.27
C SER A 18 11.22 -1.45 1.41
N PHE A 19 11.11 -2.06 0.24
CA PHE A 19 12.17 -2.17 -0.75
C PHE A 19 12.58 -0.79 -1.26
N VAL A 20 11.60 0.06 -1.60
CA VAL A 20 11.88 1.43 -2.05
C VAL A 20 12.55 2.25 -0.95
N ASN A 21 12.09 2.16 0.30
CA ASN A 21 12.73 2.84 1.44
C ASN A 21 14.21 2.47 1.56
N GLU A 22 14.53 1.17 1.50
CA GLU A 22 15.91 0.70 1.61
C GLU A 22 16.76 1.21 0.44
N CYS A 23 16.26 1.10 -0.78
CA CYS A 23 16.91 1.62 -1.97
C CYS A 23 17.24 3.12 -1.85
N LEU A 24 16.22 3.92 -1.51
CA LEU A 24 16.39 5.37 -1.43
C LEU A 24 17.34 5.79 -0.31
N LEU A 25 17.23 5.19 0.87
CA LEU A 25 18.10 5.52 2.00
C LEU A 25 19.56 5.10 1.75
N ARG A 26 19.78 4.06 0.96
CA ARG A 26 21.11 3.55 0.66
C ARG A 26 21.82 4.32 -0.47
N PHE A 27 21.09 4.72 -1.50
CA PHE A 27 21.68 5.17 -2.76
C PHE A 27 21.34 6.61 -3.14
N VAL A 28 20.34 7.24 -2.52
CA VAL A 28 19.96 8.63 -2.84
C VAL A 28 20.57 9.57 -1.80
N PRO A 29 21.57 10.39 -2.17
CA PRO A 29 22.15 11.37 -1.25
C PRO A 29 21.08 12.31 -0.67
N GLY A 30 21.17 12.61 0.61
CA GLY A 30 20.21 13.47 1.30
C GLY A 30 18.86 12.82 1.63
N ALA A 31 18.61 11.56 1.20
CA ALA A 31 17.41 10.84 1.57
C ALA A 31 17.32 10.60 3.08
N ARG A 32 16.15 10.91 3.66
CA ARG A 32 15.91 10.74 5.09
C ARG A 32 14.49 10.25 5.34
N SER A 33 14.36 9.33 6.29
CA SER A 33 13.06 8.85 6.74
C SER A 33 12.44 9.86 7.70
N ILE A 34 11.20 10.26 7.40
CA ILE A 34 10.39 11.11 8.27
C ILE A 34 9.45 10.27 9.14
N GLY A 35 9.04 9.12 8.64
CA GLY A 35 8.17 8.16 9.32
C GLY A 35 7.55 7.17 8.35
N TYR A 36 6.92 6.14 8.89
CA TYR A 36 6.26 5.08 8.12
C TYR A 36 4.81 5.47 7.81
N HIS A 37 4.35 5.23 6.59
CA HIS A 37 2.95 5.39 6.15
C HIS A 37 2.32 6.74 6.52
N LEU A 38 3.13 7.82 6.51
CA LEU A 38 2.62 9.17 6.74
C LEU A 38 1.94 9.70 5.48
N PRO A 39 0.76 10.36 5.61
CA PRO A 39 0.09 10.97 4.48
C PRO A 39 0.84 12.21 3.96
N ARG A 40 0.61 12.55 2.70
CA ARG A 40 1.20 13.72 2.04
C ARG A 40 1.03 15.02 2.83
N LEU A 41 -0.11 15.16 3.49
CA LEU A 41 -0.40 16.33 4.34
C LEU A 41 0.67 16.59 5.41
N LEU A 42 1.39 15.55 5.84
CA LEU A 42 2.47 15.65 6.83
C LEU A 42 3.86 15.82 6.19
N THR A 43 3.94 16.11 4.90
CA THR A 43 5.21 16.45 4.27
C THR A 43 5.77 17.73 4.90
N PRO A 44 7.04 17.75 5.35
CA PRO A 44 7.66 18.95 5.91
C PRO A 44 7.54 20.14 4.95
N ALA A 45 7.26 21.33 5.47
CA ALA A 45 7.03 22.54 4.66
C ALA A 45 8.14 22.81 3.63
N LYS A 46 9.39 22.53 3.97
CA LYS A 46 10.55 22.67 3.07
C LYS A 46 10.52 21.72 1.86
N ALA A 47 9.75 20.62 1.93
CA ALA A 47 9.63 19.62 0.87
C ALA A 47 8.22 19.59 0.24
N ALA A 48 7.29 20.43 0.71
CA ALA A 48 5.89 20.39 0.26
C ALA A 48 5.70 20.72 -1.23
N HIS A 49 6.66 21.45 -1.82
CA HIS A 49 6.69 21.80 -3.25
C HIS A 49 7.26 20.70 -4.16
N LEU A 50 7.90 19.70 -3.59
CA LEU A 50 8.56 18.63 -4.36
C LEU A 50 7.51 17.66 -4.96
N PRO A 51 7.80 17.07 -6.13
CA PRO A 51 6.97 16.01 -6.70
C PRO A 51 6.95 14.80 -5.77
N VAL A 52 5.85 14.06 -5.82
CA VAL A 52 5.63 12.88 -4.97
C VAL A 52 5.64 11.62 -5.82
N LEU A 53 6.38 10.62 -5.36
CA LEU A 53 6.34 9.25 -5.87
C LEU A 53 5.56 8.36 -4.90
N GLY A 54 4.70 7.51 -5.46
CA GLY A 54 4.04 6.42 -4.75
C GLY A 54 3.95 5.16 -5.59
N PHE A 55 3.60 4.06 -4.95
CA PHE A 55 3.29 2.80 -5.63
C PHE A 55 1.96 2.26 -5.15
N VAL A 56 1.18 1.73 -6.08
CA VAL A 56 -0.10 1.08 -5.83
C VAL A 56 -0.04 -0.37 -6.33
N ARG A 57 -0.71 -1.27 -5.64
CA ARG A 57 -0.79 -2.68 -5.99
C ARG A 57 -2.19 -3.02 -6.49
N ASN A 58 -2.30 -4.06 -7.32
CA ASN A 58 -3.58 -4.65 -7.69
C ASN A 58 -4.43 -4.90 -6.43
N PRO A 59 -5.66 -4.31 -6.31
CA PRO A 59 -6.48 -4.39 -5.09
C PRO A 59 -6.72 -5.82 -4.61
N TRP A 60 -7.05 -6.75 -5.51
CA TRP A 60 -7.26 -8.15 -5.13
C TRP A 60 -5.97 -8.77 -4.56
N SER A 61 -4.82 -8.50 -5.16
CA SER A 61 -3.53 -8.95 -4.65
C SER A 61 -3.14 -8.26 -3.34
N TYR A 62 -3.57 -7.00 -3.13
CA TYR A 62 -3.37 -6.28 -1.88
C TYR A 62 -4.02 -6.98 -0.68
N TYR A 63 -5.32 -7.31 -0.77
CA TYR A 63 -6.04 -7.94 0.34
C TYR A 63 -5.45 -9.31 0.71
N VAL A 64 -5.07 -10.12 -0.27
CA VAL A 64 -4.39 -11.40 -0.01
C VAL A 64 -3.05 -11.18 0.69
N SER A 65 -2.24 -10.25 0.19
CA SER A 65 -0.95 -9.92 0.80
C SER A 65 -1.11 -9.36 2.22
N TRP A 66 -2.12 -8.53 2.46
CA TRP A 66 -2.39 -7.97 3.79
C TRP A 66 -2.85 -9.05 4.77
N TYR A 67 -3.82 -9.88 4.36
CA TYR A 67 -4.35 -10.96 5.20
C TYR A 67 -3.24 -11.94 5.59
N ASN A 68 -2.51 -12.49 4.62
CA ASN A 68 -1.45 -13.46 4.91
C ASN A 68 -0.31 -12.86 5.73
N PHE A 69 0.06 -11.61 5.47
CA PHE A 69 1.06 -10.92 6.27
C PHE A 69 0.65 -10.79 7.74
N GLN A 70 -0.61 -10.55 8.03
CA GLN A 70 -1.09 -10.41 9.40
C GLN A 70 -1.32 -11.78 10.06
N SER A 71 -1.95 -12.73 9.37
CA SER A 71 -2.26 -14.06 9.91
C SER A 71 -1.03 -14.89 10.25
N GLN A 72 0.09 -14.65 9.55
CA GLN A 72 1.37 -15.35 9.79
C GLN A 72 2.21 -14.70 10.90
N ARG A 73 1.78 -13.58 11.48
CA ARG A 73 2.54 -12.91 12.55
C ARG A 73 2.21 -13.52 13.92
N PRO A 74 3.22 -13.66 14.78
CA PRO A 74 2.98 -14.06 16.18
C PRO A 74 2.06 -13.07 16.94
N ALA A 75 2.12 -11.78 16.57
CA ALA A 75 1.28 -10.73 17.11
C ALA A 75 0.72 -9.87 15.96
N PRO A 76 -0.44 -10.22 15.41
CA PRO A 76 -1.15 -9.41 14.43
C PRO A 76 -1.54 -8.04 15.01
N ASN A 77 -1.74 -7.04 14.14
CA ASN A 77 -2.17 -5.73 14.60
C ASN A 77 -3.66 -5.73 15.03
N ALA A 78 -4.06 -4.69 15.77
CA ALA A 78 -5.44 -4.55 16.27
C ALA A 78 -6.49 -4.57 15.15
N MET A 79 -6.17 -4.01 13.97
CA MET A 79 -7.09 -4.03 12.84
C MET A 79 -7.36 -5.46 12.36
N PHE A 80 -6.33 -6.28 12.20
CA PHE A 80 -6.51 -7.69 11.84
C PHE A 80 -7.33 -8.43 12.90
N ASN A 81 -6.99 -8.28 14.17
CA ASN A 81 -7.70 -8.95 15.26
C ASN A 81 -9.20 -8.61 15.27
N ILE A 82 -9.55 -7.34 15.08
CA ILE A 82 -10.96 -6.90 15.03
C ILE A 82 -11.67 -7.41 13.78
N LEU A 83 -11.04 -7.33 12.61
CA LEU A 83 -11.65 -7.72 11.35
C LEU A 83 -11.79 -9.24 11.18
N SER A 84 -10.85 -10.00 11.75
CA SER A 84 -10.81 -11.46 11.67
C SER A 84 -11.39 -12.18 12.89
N ASP A 85 -11.94 -11.44 13.86
CA ASP A 85 -12.35 -11.98 15.15
C ASP A 85 -11.21 -12.79 15.80
N ASN A 86 -10.09 -12.10 16.03
CA ASN A 86 -8.84 -12.68 16.57
C ASN A 86 -8.31 -13.89 15.78
N GLY A 87 -8.52 -13.90 14.45
CA GLY A 87 -8.08 -14.97 13.57
C GLY A 87 -9.08 -16.13 13.40
N ALA A 88 -10.25 -16.06 14.05
CA ALA A 88 -11.29 -17.08 13.90
C ALA A 88 -11.96 -17.08 12.52
N LEU A 89 -11.98 -15.93 11.84
CA LEU A 89 -12.54 -15.79 10.51
C LEU A 89 -11.48 -16.02 9.42
N GLY A 90 -11.86 -16.75 8.37
CA GLY A 90 -11.04 -16.94 7.19
C GLY A 90 -10.92 -15.68 6.33
N PHE A 91 -10.21 -15.81 5.20
CA PHE A 91 -9.91 -14.71 4.27
C PHE A 91 -11.17 -13.97 3.80
N ASP A 92 -12.16 -14.68 3.24
CA ASP A 92 -13.37 -14.06 2.67
C ASP A 92 -14.08 -13.17 3.69
N ALA A 93 -14.41 -13.70 4.86
CA ALA A 93 -15.12 -12.96 5.90
C ALA A 93 -14.30 -11.78 6.44
N THR A 94 -12.99 -11.95 6.60
CA THR A 94 -12.10 -10.88 7.09
C THR A 94 -12.01 -9.73 6.09
N VAL A 95 -11.84 -10.04 4.80
CA VAL A 95 -11.76 -9.01 3.75
C VAL A 95 -13.10 -8.34 3.53
N ARG A 96 -14.21 -9.08 3.58
CA ARG A 96 -15.57 -8.52 3.53
C ARG A 96 -15.79 -7.50 4.65
N ASN A 97 -15.42 -7.85 5.88
CA ASN A 97 -15.47 -6.92 7.01
C ASN A 97 -14.64 -5.65 6.80
N MET A 98 -13.52 -5.75 6.09
CA MET A 98 -12.64 -4.63 5.76
C MET A 98 -13.21 -3.73 4.65
N LEU A 99 -13.89 -4.32 3.66
CA LEU A 99 -14.53 -3.60 2.56
C LEU A 99 -15.82 -2.87 2.99
N GLU A 100 -16.45 -3.38 4.04
CA GLU A 100 -17.73 -2.87 4.58
C GLU A 100 -17.55 -1.99 5.83
N LEU A 101 -16.36 -1.42 6.03
CA LEU A 101 -16.11 -0.43 7.07
C LEU A 101 -16.84 0.88 6.72
N GLY A 102 -18.04 1.06 7.23
CA GLY A 102 -18.90 2.20 6.94
C GLY A 102 -19.78 2.59 8.13
N SER A 103 -20.73 3.48 7.88
CA SER A 103 -21.72 3.93 8.88
C SER A 103 -22.48 2.71 9.43
N GLY A 104 -22.61 2.64 10.76
CA GLY A 104 -23.28 1.53 11.44
C GLY A 104 -22.42 0.27 11.62
N SER A 105 -21.18 0.21 11.12
CA SER A 105 -20.31 -0.95 11.30
C SER A 105 -19.83 -1.06 12.75
N PRO A 106 -20.16 -2.16 13.49
CA PRO A 106 -19.64 -2.38 14.84
C PRO A 106 -18.09 -2.52 14.84
N ARG A 107 -17.52 -3.05 13.75
CA ARG A 107 -16.08 -3.19 13.59
C ARG A 107 -15.39 -1.84 13.44
N LEU A 108 -15.99 -0.89 12.73
CA LEU A 108 -15.47 0.48 12.66
C LEU A 108 -15.45 1.12 14.06
N THR A 109 -16.52 0.97 14.84
CA THR A 109 -16.57 1.46 16.23
C THR A 109 -15.47 0.84 17.08
N ALA A 110 -15.25 -0.48 16.99
CA ALA A 110 -14.17 -1.15 17.69
C ALA A 110 -12.78 -0.66 17.26
N LEU A 111 -12.56 -0.44 15.95
CA LEU A 111 -11.32 0.12 15.42
C LEU A 111 -11.06 1.53 15.92
N MET A 112 -12.08 2.40 15.94
CA MET A 112 -11.96 3.77 16.46
C MET A 112 -11.54 3.82 17.93
N THR A 113 -11.88 2.77 18.71
CA THR A 113 -11.47 2.65 20.10
C THR A 113 -10.07 2.06 20.25
N ALA A 114 -9.68 1.11 19.39
CA ALA A 114 -8.42 0.37 19.50
C ALA A 114 -7.23 1.03 18.84
N LEU A 115 -7.47 1.87 17.82
CA LEU A 115 -6.39 2.57 17.11
C LEU A 115 -5.80 3.71 17.95
N PRO A 116 -4.50 4.01 17.76
CA PRO A 116 -3.85 5.08 18.50
C PRO A 116 -4.46 6.46 18.18
N ALA A 117 -4.35 7.39 19.13
CA ALA A 117 -4.79 8.78 18.92
C ALA A 117 -3.82 9.60 18.04
N HIS A 118 -2.56 9.15 17.91
CA HIS A 118 -1.50 9.86 17.20
C HIS A 118 -0.72 8.93 16.26
N TYR A 119 -0.03 9.52 15.28
CA TYR A 119 0.91 8.78 14.45
C TYR A 119 2.05 8.20 15.29
N GLY A 120 2.38 6.95 15.00
CA GLY A 120 3.51 6.25 15.58
C GLY A 120 4.75 6.28 14.65
N LYS A 121 5.73 5.44 15.00
CA LYS A 121 6.98 5.31 14.22
C LYS A 121 6.98 4.10 13.27
N SER A 122 6.04 3.19 13.41
CA SER A 122 6.01 1.90 12.69
C SER A 122 4.58 1.29 12.65
N GLY A 123 4.45 0.14 12.03
CA GLY A 123 3.19 -0.60 11.95
C GLY A 123 2.21 -0.01 10.95
N LEU A 124 0.92 -0.13 11.22
CA LEU A 124 -0.15 0.42 10.38
C LEU A 124 -0.08 1.95 10.31
N ASN A 125 0.33 2.58 11.40
CA ASN A 125 0.47 4.03 11.54
C ASN A 125 -0.76 4.83 11.07
N LEU A 126 -1.94 4.34 11.41
CA LEU A 126 -3.24 4.93 11.09
C LEU A 126 -3.93 5.30 12.40
N PRO A 127 -3.91 6.56 12.82
CA PRO A 127 -4.65 6.99 14.01
C PRO A 127 -6.17 6.92 13.82
N ALA A 128 -6.91 6.80 14.91
CA ALA A 128 -8.37 6.73 14.87
C ALA A 128 -9.00 7.89 14.10
N PHE A 129 -8.58 9.14 14.35
CA PHE A 129 -9.10 10.31 13.64
C PHE A 129 -8.85 10.24 12.12
N ALA A 130 -7.76 9.62 11.69
CA ALA A 130 -7.41 9.46 10.29
C ALA A 130 -8.28 8.40 9.58
N LEU A 131 -8.77 7.39 10.32
CA LEU A 131 -9.70 6.39 9.82
C LEU A 131 -11.16 6.89 9.81
N ALA A 132 -11.51 7.85 10.65
CA ALA A 132 -12.90 8.31 10.83
C ALA A 132 -13.65 8.63 9.52
N PRO A 133 -13.04 9.27 8.49
CA PRO A 133 -13.73 9.60 7.25
C PRO A 133 -14.17 8.38 6.41
N ILE A 134 -13.65 7.18 6.67
CA ILE A 134 -14.09 5.97 5.97
C ILE A 134 -15.59 5.68 6.20
N ARG A 135 -16.14 6.17 7.32
CA ARG A 135 -17.55 6.00 7.69
C ARG A 135 -18.51 6.32 6.57
N ASP A 136 -18.26 7.42 5.88
CA ASP A 136 -19.17 7.99 4.88
C ASP A 136 -18.57 7.93 3.46
N SER A 137 -17.41 7.29 3.29
CA SER A 137 -16.67 7.27 2.02
C SER A 137 -17.30 6.34 0.96
N GLY A 138 -17.95 5.26 1.39
CA GLY A 138 -18.51 4.25 0.50
C GLY A 138 -17.48 3.39 -0.26
N VAL A 139 -16.17 3.70 -0.13
CA VAL A 139 -15.09 2.97 -0.81
C VAL A 139 -14.51 1.85 0.07
N GLY A 140 -13.74 0.95 -0.53
CA GLY A 140 -12.98 -0.07 0.20
C GLY A 140 -11.82 0.52 0.99
N PHE A 141 -11.36 -0.21 2.00
CA PHE A 141 -10.26 0.25 2.86
C PHE A 141 -8.98 0.57 2.08
N TYR A 142 -8.70 -0.16 1.01
CA TYR A 142 -7.50 0.10 0.21
C TYR A 142 -7.60 1.39 -0.58
N SER A 143 -8.75 1.65 -1.21
CA SER A 143 -9.02 2.95 -1.87
C SER A 143 -9.00 4.10 -0.87
N PHE A 144 -9.58 3.90 0.31
CA PHE A 144 -9.50 4.88 1.38
C PHE A 144 -8.04 5.20 1.78
N LEU A 145 -7.19 4.17 1.98
CA LEU A 145 -5.77 4.39 2.29
C LEU A 145 -5.02 5.10 1.16
N TYR A 146 -5.32 4.76 -0.08
CA TYR A 146 -4.74 5.38 -1.25
C TYR A 146 -5.04 6.88 -1.28
N GLU A 147 -6.30 7.26 -1.16
CA GLU A 147 -6.75 8.65 -1.12
C GLU A 147 -6.19 9.40 0.09
N TYR A 148 -6.22 8.77 1.25
CA TYR A 148 -5.70 9.34 2.49
C TYR A 148 -4.21 9.63 2.43
N LEU A 149 -3.41 8.71 1.89
CA LEU A 149 -1.95 8.87 1.84
C LEU A 149 -1.49 9.83 0.76
N TYR A 150 -2.09 9.80 -0.41
CA TYR A 150 -1.65 10.60 -1.55
C TYR A 150 -2.39 11.95 -1.67
N GLY A 151 -3.63 12.06 -1.24
CA GLY A 151 -4.44 13.27 -1.34
C GLY A 151 -4.69 13.69 -2.78
N ASP A 152 -4.52 14.96 -3.09
CA ASP A 152 -4.62 15.46 -4.46
C ASP A 152 -3.55 14.85 -5.36
N LEU A 153 -4.00 14.12 -6.37
CA LEU A 153 -3.15 13.35 -7.29
C LEU A 153 -2.58 14.19 -8.45
N SER A 154 -2.87 15.48 -8.53
CA SER A 154 -2.43 16.34 -9.64
C SER A 154 -0.90 16.48 -9.74
N THR A 155 -0.21 16.31 -8.60
CA THR A 155 1.25 16.41 -8.51
C THR A 155 1.90 15.16 -7.91
N VAL A 156 1.18 14.02 -7.97
CA VAL A 156 1.65 12.73 -7.46
C VAL A 156 1.77 11.75 -8.60
N THR A 157 2.96 11.21 -8.80
CA THR A 157 3.19 10.06 -9.67
C THR A 157 2.97 8.79 -8.87
N VAL A 158 1.93 8.03 -9.21
CA VAL A 158 1.65 6.72 -8.58
C VAL A 158 1.80 5.63 -9.62
N GLU A 159 2.82 4.81 -9.46
CA GLU A 159 3.17 3.71 -10.36
C GLU A 159 2.64 2.37 -9.83
N ARG A 160 2.52 1.38 -10.72
CA ARG A 160 2.11 0.03 -10.34
C ARG A 160 3.25 -0.70 -9.65
N ALA A 161 2.97 -1.31 -8.51
CA ALA A 161 3.95 -2.09 -7.75
C ALA A 161 4.40 -3.36 -8.48
N GLU A 162 3.61 -3.83 -9.43
CA GLU A 162 3.93 -4.96 -10.31
C GLU A 162 5.13 -4.64 -11.24
N ASP A 163 5.33 -3.37 -11.56
CA ASP A 163 6.43 -2.87 -12.40
C ASP A 163 7.46 -2.05 -11.57
N LEU A 164 7.44 -2.17 -10.24
CA LEU A 164 8.15 -1.31 -9.28
C LEU A 164 9.61 -1.07 -9.65
N ARG A 165 10.36 -2.11 -10.02
CA ARG A 165 11.80 -2.01 -10.28
C ARG A 165 12.11 -1.09 -11.44
N VAL A 166 11.45 -1.31 -12.56
CA VAL A 166 11.61 -0.52 -13.78
C VAL A 166 11.12 0.91 -13.54
N ARG A 167 9.93 1.06 -12.96
CA ARG A 167 9.34 2.37 -12.69
C ARG A 167 10.12 3.20 -11.68
N LEU A 168 10.75 2.55 -10.68
CA LEU A 168 11.62 3.26 -9.74
C LEU A 168 12.84 3.85 -10.44
N ILE A 169 13.51 3.09 -11.30
CA ILE A 169 14.67 3.58 -12.06
C ILE A 169 14.25 4.72 -12.99
N GLU A 170 13.22 4.53 -13.81
CA GLU A 170 12.70 5.55 -14.73
C GLU A 170 12.33 6.86 -14.01
N TYR A 171 11.67 6.74 -12.84
CA TYR A 171 11.31 7.92 -12.05
C TYR A 171 12.54 8.65 -11.51
N LEU A 172 13.52 7.93 -10.97
CA LEU A 172 14.76 8.52 -10.45
C LEU A 172 15.51 9.28 -11.54
N GLU A 173 15.61 8.72 -12.74
CA GLU A 173 16.22 9.39 -13.90
C GLU A 173 15.41 10.63 -14.31
N SER A 174 14.10 10.56 -14.33
CA SER A 174 13.20 11.67 -14.71
C SER A 174 13.33 12.89 -13.77
N VAL A 175 13.61 12.67 -12.49
CA VAL A 175 13.88 13.75 -11.53
C VAL A 175 15.37 14.15 -11.50
N GLY A 176 16.18 13.66 -12.45
CA GLY A 176 17.57 13.99 -12.63
C GLY A 176 18.50 13.34 -11.59
N HIS A 177 18.08 12.25 -10.94
CA HIS A 177 18.95 11.46 -10.09
C HIS A 177 19.79 10.51 -10.95
N ARG A 178 21.12 10.51 -10.73
CA ARG A 178 22.00 9.57 -11.42
C ARG A 178 21.87 8.18 -10.82
N VAL A 179 21.33 7.24 -11.59
CA VAL A 179 21.32 5.81 -11.22
C VAL A 179 22.72 5.24 -11.42
N THR A 180 23.37 4.82 -10.33
CA THR A 180 24.66 4.16 -10.36
C THR A 180 24.52 2.66 -10.67
N HIS A 181 25.60 2.02 -11.13
CA HIS A 181 25.61 0.56 -11.36
C HIS A 181 25.19 -0.22 -10.12
N ALA A 182 25.76 0.12 -8.96
CA ALA A 182 25.43 -0.51 -7.69
C ALA A 182 23.96 -0.33 -7.28
N MET A 183 23.34 0.82 -7.58
CA MET A 183 21.92 1.04 -7.35
C MET A 183 21.06 0.21 -8.30
N ASN A 184 21.43 0.17 -9.59
CA ASN A 184 20.71 -0.64 -10.58
C ASN A 184 20.74 -2.12 -10.21
N ASP A 185 21.92 -2.65 -9.87
CA ASP A 185 22.10 -4.04 -9.44
C ASP A 185 21.26 -4.34 -8.19
N PHE A 186 21.27 -3.43 -7.20
CA PHE A 186 20.40 -3.56 -6.04
C PHE A 186 18.93 -3.64 -6.43
N VAL A 187 18.47 -2.72 -7.28
CA VAL A 187 17.07 -2.67 -7.69
C VAL A 187 16.66 -3.90 -8.50
N MET A 188 17.53 -4.42 -9.36
CA MET A 188 17.18 -5.52 -10.25
C MET A 188 17.35 -6.90 -9.59
N ASP A 189 18.37 -7.09 -8.76
CA ASP A 189 18.80 -8.42 -8.29
C ASP A 189 18.37 -8.73 -6.84
N THR A 190 18.14 -7.69 -6.00
CA THR A 190 17.71 -7.93 -4.61
C THR A 190 16.34 -8.57 -4.55
N ALA A 191 16.17 -9.63 -3.74
CA ALA A 191 14.88 -10.25 -3.50
C ALA A 191 13.87 -9.26 -2.91
N ALA A 192 12.58 -9.53 -3.14
CA ALA A 192 11.52 -8.71 -2.56
C ALA A 192 11.53 -8.81 -1.02
N LEU A 193 11.41 -7.65 -0.35
CA LEU A 193 11.43 -7.55 1.10
C LEU A 193 10.03 -7.63 1.70
N ASN A 194 9.91 -8.19 2.90
CA ASN A 194 8.66 -8.30 3.67
C ASN A 194 7.51 -8.95 2.87
N THR A 195 7.83 -10.00 2.12
CA THR A 195 6.84 -10.83 1.42
C THR A 195 6.08 -11.69 2.42
N SER A 196 4.78 -11.90 2.18
CA SER A 196 4.01 -12.97 2.84
C SER A 196 4.04 -14.22 1.97
N GLU A 197 4.08 -15.38 2.60
CA GLU A 197 3.98 -16.64 1.89
C GLU A 197 2.50 -16.94 1.57
N HIS A 198 2.17 -17.03 0.31
CA HIS A 198 0.83 -17.38 -0.14
C HIS A 198 0.85 -17.84 -1.61
N GLY A 199 -0.14 -18.66 -1.98
CA GLY A 199 -0.38 -19.05 -3.36
C GLY A 199 -0.87 -17.88 -4.24
N PRO A 200 -1.24 -18.17 -5.50
CA PRO A 200 -1.83 -17.17 -6.39
C PRO A 200 -3.03 -16.51 -5.74
N TYR A 201 -3.09 -15.16 -5.82
CA TYR A 201 -4.15 -14.42 -5.13
C TYR A 201 -5.56 -14.79 -5.63
N MET A 202 -5.69 -15.25 -6.85
CA MET A 202 -6.99 -15.64 -7.43
C MET A 202 -7.65 -16.81 -6.69
N ASP A 203 -6.85 -17.71 -6.09
CA ASP A 203 -7.34 -18.90 -5.40
C ASP A 203 -8.06 -18.57 -4.08
N TYR A 204 -7.95 -17.34 -3.62
CA TYR A 204 -8.56 -16.86 -2.38
C TYR A 204 -9.99 -16.34 -2.55
N TYR A 205 -10.43 -16.09 -3.79
CA TYR A 205 -11.63 -15.31 -4.05
C TYR A 205 -12.83 -16.15 -4.47
N SER A 206 -13.95 -15.99 -3.74
CA SER A 206 -15.28 -16.29 -4.29
C SER A 206 -15.65 -15.25 -5.37
N ASN A 207 -16.60 -15.59 -6.25
CA ASN A 207 -17.11 -14.63 -7.26
C ASN A 207 -17.70 -13.39 -6.61
N GLU A 208 -18.40 -13.55 -5.48
CA GLU A 208 -19.03 -12.48 -4.72
C GLU A 208 -17.97 -11.54 -4.12
N LEU A 209 -16.95 -12.08 -3.45
CA LEU A 209 -15.90 -11.25 -2.87
C LEU A 209 -15.08 -10.55 -3.95
N ARG A 210 -14.80 -11.23 -5.08
CA ARG A 210 -14.16 -10.60 -6.24
C ARG A 210 -14.95 -9.40 -6.75
N GLY A 211 -16.28 -9.54 -6.86
CA GLY A 211 -17.18 -8.48 -7.29
C GLY A 211 -17.22 -7.33 -6.28
N LEU A 212 -17.25 -7.64 -4.99
CA LEU A 212 -17.25 -6.62 -3.93
C LEU A 212 -15.95 -5.78 -3.93
N VAL A 213 -14.78 -6.40 -4.13
CA VAL A 213 -13.51 -5.64 -4.31
C VAL A 213 -13.59 -4.77 -5.56
N ALA A 214 -14.12 -5.30 -6.68
CA ALA A 214 -14.26 -4.54 -7.92
C ALA A 214 -15.13 -3.29 -7.73
N GLU A 215 -16.20 -3.39 -6.96
CA GLU A 215 -17.09 -2.29 -6.62
C GLU A 215 -16.41 -1.28 -5.67
N LYS A 216 -15.91 -1.76 -4.56
CA LYS A 216 -15.38 -0.93 -3.47
C LYS A 216 -14.06 -0.23 -3.79
N ASP A 217 -13.23 -0.83 -4.65
CA ASP A 217 -11.95 -0.26 -5.09
C ASP A 217 -11.97 0.15 -6.57
N ALA A 218 -13.15 0.42 -7.14
CA ALA A 218 -13.35 0.74 -8.55
C ALA A 218 -12.48 1.89 -9.05
N ALA A 219 -12.27 2.93 -8.23
CA ALA A 219 -11.47 4.10 -8.60
C ALA A 219 -9.99 3.74 -8.85
N ILE A 220 -9.37 2.95 -7.97
CA ILE A 220 -8.00 2.45 -8.16
C ILE A 220 -7.93 1.53 -9.38
N ILE A 221 -8.88 0.61 -9.49
CA ILE A 221 -8.94 -0.35 -10.59
C ILE A 221 -8.98 0.35 -11.93
N ALA A 222 -9.89 1.32 -12.10
CA ALA A 222 -10.04 2.08 -13.33
C ALA A 222 -8.80 2.95 -13.61
N ARG A 223 -8.30 3.68 -12.61
CA ARG A 223 -7.17 4.60 -12.76
C ARG A 223 -5.89 3.89 -13.20
N HIS A 224 -5.62 2.71 -12.66
CA HIS A 224 -4.38 1.97 -12.93
C HIS A 224 -4.56 0.79 -13.90
N GLY A 225 -5.76 0.62 -14.49
CA GLY A 225 -6.05 -0.41 -15.48
C GLY A 225 -5.92 -1.83 -14.93
N TYR A 226 -6.24 -2.05 -13.64
CA TYR A 226 -6.17 -3.38 -13.06
C TYR A 226 -7.29 -4.29 -13.55
N GLN A 227 -6.95 -5.56 -13.72
CA GLN A 227 -7.88 -6.63 -14.06
C GLN A 227 -7.58 -7.84 -13.18
N PHE A 228 -8.62 -8.53 -12.73
CA PHE A 228 -8.45 -9.76 -11.96
C PHE A 228 -7.77 -10.84 -12.81
N GLY A 229 -6.65 -11.38 -12.33
CA GLY A 229 -5.89 -12.44 -13.00
C GLY A 229 -4.89 -11.98 -14.08
N ALA A 230 -4.88 -10.71 -14.48
CA ALA A 230 -4.01 -10.24 -15.57
C ALA A 230 -2.50 -10.32 -15.27
N ASP A 231 -2.11 -10.21 -13.99
CA ASP A 231 -0.69 -10.16 -13.58
C ASP A 231 0.04 -11.49 -13.83
N LEU A 232 -0.66 -12.62 -13.90
CA LEU A 232 -0.08 -13.94 -14.19
C LEU A 232 0.24 -14.12 -15.67
N VAL A 233 -0.56 -13.55 -16.55
CA VAL A 233 -0.33 -13.62 -18.01
C VAL A 233 0.94 -12.87 -18.41
N GLN A 234 1.27 -11.79 -17.71
CA GLN A 234 2.50 -11.04 -17.96
C GLN A 234 3.76 -11.75 -17.43
N ARG A 235 3.67 -12.47 -16.33
CA ARG A 235 4.80 -13.24 -15.77
C ARG A 235 5.15 -14.45 -16.66
N SER A 236 4.17 -15.17 -17.19
CA SER A 236 4.41 -16.30 -18.09
C SER A 236 5.03 -15.89 -19.42
N ARG A 237 4.79 -14.67 -19.89
CA ARG A 237 5.41 -14.13 -21.12
C ARG A 237 6.84 -13.61 -20.94
N ARG A 238 7.29 -13.36 -19.70
CA ARG A 238 8.66 -12.90 -19.37
C ARG A 238 9.60 -14.06 -19.02
N SER A 239 9.07 -15.27 -18.80
CA SER A 239 9.82 -16.49 -18.45
C SER A 239 9.90 -17.51 -19.60
N GLY A 240 9.45 -17.19 -20.78
CA GLY A 240 9.60 -17.94 -22.02
C GLY A 240 10.38 -17.13 -23.05
#